data_4082e1e55c5aa8924dda9451d957ad00
#
_entry.id   4082e1e55c5aa8924dda9451d957ad00
#
_cell.length_a   1.000
_cell.length_b   1.000
_cell.length_c   1.000
_cell.angle_alpha   90.00
_cell.angle_beta   90.00
_cell.angle_gamma   90.00
#
_symmetry.space_group_name_H-M   'P 1'
#
loop_
_entity.id
_entity.type
_entity.pdbx_description
1 polymer ?
#
loop_
_entity_poly.entity_id
_entity_poly.type
_entity_poly.pdbx_seq_one_letter_code
_entity_poly.pdbx_strand_id
1 'polypeptide(L)'
;IQPLISQRSVVKECNNEKIFRYQKIIREAVEQSERLWIPELKKTLKFSNWIENLPSASRLGLATTRLEESSDLFDWLKASANNINEVWVVIGPEGGWNKDEEELAFSSGCVGVSLGKTILRTSTAAVSACQLIAAWRRLNL
;
A
#
# COMPACT_ATOMS: atom_id res chain seq x y z
N ILE A 1 -1.66 -3.95 7.87
CA ILE A 1 -0.51 -3.15 7.39
C ILE A 1 0.65 -4.09 7.15
N GLN A 2 1.20 -4.11 5.93
CA GLN A 2 2.35 -4.92 5.57
C GLN A 2 3.58 -4.04 5.35
N PRO A 3 4.54 -4.01 6.28
CA PRO A 3 5.81 -3.34 6.05
C PRO A 3 6.65 -4.11 5.01
N LEU A 4 7.20 -3.37 4.05
CA LEU A 4 8.00 -3.94 2.97
C LEU A 4 9.40 -3.32 2.93
N ILE A 5 10.38 -4.14 2.61
CA ILE A 5 11.75 -3.72 2.32
C ILE A 5 11.93 -3.78 0.81
N SER A 6 12.13 -2.63 0.21
CA SER A 6 12.50 -2.48 -1.20
C SER A 6 13.98 -2.16 -1.35
N GLN A 7 14.50 -2.17 -2.55
CA GLN A 7 15.92 -1.95 -2.81
C GLN A 7 16.38 -0.56 -2.36
N ARG A 8 15.52 0.46 -2.56
CA ARG A 8 15.82 1.85 -2.19
C ARG A 8 15.30 2.24 -0.80
N SER A 9 14.84 1.28 0.00
CA SER A 9 14.48 1.55 1.40
C SER A 9 15.71 1.92 2.22
N VAL A 10 15.61 2.99 2.97
CA VAL A 10 16.64 3.40 3.95
C VAL A 10 16.71 2.40 5.09
N VAL A 11 15.57 1.92 5.57
CA VAL A 11 15.48 0.93 6.64
C VAL A 11 15.53 -0.46 6.02
N LYS A 12 16.59 -1.21 6.31
CA LYS A 12 16.79 -2.58 5.78
C LYS A 12 16.30 -3.67 6.71
N GLU A 13 16.10 -3.36 7.99
CA GLU A 13 15.62 -4.30 8.99
C GLU A 13 14.69 -3.61 9.97
N CYS A 14 13.69 -4.36 10.41
CA CYS A 14 12.76 -3.92 11.46
C CYS A 14 13.02 -4.81 12.69
N ASN A 15 13.73 -4.29 13.68
CA ASN A 15 13.97 -4.97 14.94
C ASN A 15 12.73 -4.95 15.85
N ASN A 16 12.75 -5.73 16.92
CA ASN A 16 11.62 -5.87 17.84
C ASN A 16 11.21 -4.53 18.49
N GLU A 17 12.17 -3.64 18.77
CA GLU A 17 11.88 -2.32 19.35
C GLU A 17 11.06 -1.44 18.38
N LYS A 18 11.41 -1.46 17.09
CA LYS A 18 10.64 -0.74 16.06
C LYS A 18 9.23 -1.31 15.91
N ILE A 19 9.09 -2.64 15.92
CA ILE A 19 7.79 -3.31 15.87
C ILE A 19 6.93 -2.89 17.06
N PHE A 20 7.49 -2.92 18.27
CA PHE A 20 6.80 -2.51 19.48
C PHE A 20 6.36 -1.03 19.42
N ARG A 21 7.25 -0.15 18.94
CA ARG A 21 6.93 1.27 18.72
C ARG A 21 5.78 1.46 17.72
N TYR A 22 5.78 0.72 16.60
CA TYR A 22 4.70 0.80 15.61
C TYR A 22 3.37 0.30 16.19
N GLN A 23 3.39 -0.80 16.94
CA GLN A 23 2.19 -1.31 17.61
C GLN A 23 1.61 -0.30 18.60
N LYS A 24 2.48 0.42 19.34
CA LYS A 24 2.05 1.48 20.25
C LYS A 24 1.39 2.63 19.49
N ILE A 25 2.02 3.11 18.40
CA ILE A 25 1.47 4.18 17.56
C ILE A 25 0.12 3.77 16.97
N ILE A 26 -0.01 2.53 16.50
CA ILE A 26 -1.28 2.00 15.95
C ILE A 26 -2.36 2.01 17.02
N ARG A 27 -2.05 1.57 18.24
CA ARG A 27 -3.00 1.57 19.36
C ARG A 27 -3.45 2.99 19.71
N GLU A 28 -2.53 3.91 19.90
CA GLU A 28 -2.83 5.33 20.20
C GLU A 28 -3.69 5.96 19.09
N ALA A 29 -3.40 5.66 17.83
CA ALA A 29 -4.20 6.15 16.70
C ALA A 29 -5.61 5.56 16.67
N VAL A 30 -5.78 4.30 17.03
CA VAL A 30 -7.09 3.63 17.14
C VAL A 30 -7.92 4.24 18.27
N GLU A 31 -7.32 4.44 19.44
CA GLU A 31 -7.98 5.08 20.61
C GLU A 31 -8.40 6.51 20.27
N GLN A 32 -7.50 7.30 19.68
CA GLN A 32 -7.76 8.68 19.31
C GLN A 32 -8.84 8.82 18.22
N SER A 33 -8.96 7.85 17.32
CA SER A 33 -9.94 7.84 16.23
C SER A 33 -11.23 7.07 16.58
N GLU A 34 -11.39 6.61 17.81
CA GLU A 34 -12.55 5.87 18.32
C GLU A 34 -12.91 4.62 17.47
N ARG A 35 -11.89 3.95 16.93
CA ARG A 35 -12.09 2.73 16.14
C ARG A 35 -12.34 1.52 17.04
N LEU A 36 -13.22 0.63 16.60
CA LEU A 36 -13.57 -0.60 17.33
C LEU A 36 -12.57 -1.76 17.11
N TRP A 37 -11.64 -1.62 16.18
CA TRP A 37 -10.66 -2.65 15.86
C TRP A 37 -9.28 -2.08 15.59
N ILE A 38 -8.26 -2.85 15.95
CA ILE A 38 -6.85 -2.49 15.72
C ILE A 38 -6.40 -3.09 14.38
N PRO A 39 -5.83 -2.29 13.45
CA PRO A 39 -5.24 -2.82 12.24
C PRO A 39 -4.11 -3.81 12.54
N GLU A 40 -4.11 -4.95 11.86
CA GLU A 40 -3.03 -5.92 11.99
C GLU A 40 -1.74 -5.35 11.38
N LEU A 41 -0.66 -5.36 12.16
CA LEU A 41 0.70 -5.09 11.70
C LEU A 41 1.40 -6.42 11.44
N LYS A 42 1.60 -6.74 10.17
CA LYS A 42 2.27 -7.97 9.73
C LYS A 42 3.79 -7.86 9.88
N LYS A 43 4.48 -9.01 9.86
CA LYS A 43 5.95 -9.04 9.88
C LYS A 43 6.50 -8.39 8.61
N THR A 44 7.62 -7.68 8.75
CA THR A 44 8.31 -7.07 7.61
C THR A 44 8.82 -8.14 6.65
N LEU A 45 8.58 -7.94 5.36
CA LEU A 45 9.01 -8.82 4.28
C LEU A 45 9.80 -8.04 3.22
N LYS A 46 10.65 -8.73 2.47
CA LYS A 46 11.18 -8.18 1.21
C LYS A 46 10.03 -8.05 0.21
N PHE A 47 10.04 -6.98 -0.58
CA PHE A 47 9.00 -6.74 -1.58
C PHE A 47 8.83 -7.92 -2.54
N SER A 48 9.93 -8.48 -3.05
CA SER A 48 9.90 -9.65 -3.94
C SER A 48 9.21 -10.85 -3.31
N ASN A 49 9.58 -11.20 -2.08
CA ASN A 49 8.98 -12.35 -1.41
C ASN A 49 7.49 -12.13 -1.10
N TRP A 50 7.10 -10.89 -0.83
CA TRP A 50 5.71 -10.57 -0.54
C TRP A 50 4.84 -10.67 -1.79
N ILE A 51 5.28 -10.08 -2.90
CA ILE A 51 4.49 -10.00 -4.14
C ILE A 51 4.25 -11.39 -4.76
N GLU A 52 5.24 -12.27 -4.67
CA GLU A 52 5.17 -13.65 -5.18
C GLU A 52 4.21 -14.57 -4.38
N ASN A 53 3.92 -14.20 -3.13
CA ASN A 53 3.10 -15.02 -2.22
C ASN A 53 1.72 -14.41 -1.94
N LEU A 54 1.28 -13.46 -2.74
CA LEU A 54 -0.05 -12.88 -2.59
C LEU A 54 -1.14 -13.82 -3.10
N PRO A 55 -2.32 -13.85 -2.44
CA PRO A 55 -3.47 -14.57 -2.95
C PRO A 55 -3.87 -14.05 -4.34
N SER A 56 -4.17 -14.95 -5.27
CA SER A 56 -4.58 -14.62 -6.64
C SER A 56 -5.88 -13.81 -6.75
N ALA A 57 -6.67 -13.78 -5.69
CA ALA A 57 -7.91 -13.00 -5.61
C ALA A 57 -7.70 -11.56 -5.12
N SER A 58 -6.46 -11.15 -4.83
CA SER A 58 -6.15 -9.79 -4.39
C SER A 58 -6.03 -8.84 -5.58
N ARG A 59 -6.55 -7.64 -5.41
CA ARG A 59 -6.35 -6.56 -6.37
C ARG A 59 -5.18 -5.68 -5.95
N LEU A 60 -4.22 -5.49 -6.85
CA LEU A 60 -2.94 -4.88 -6.53
C LEU A 60 -2.75 -3.57 -7.30
N GLY A 61 -2.61 -2.47 -6.59
CA GLY A 61 -2.22 -1.18 -7.14
C GLY A 61 -0.79 -0.81 -6.69
N LEU A 62 0.11 -0.58 -7.64
CA LEU A 62 1.43 -0.02 -7.36
C LEU A 62 1.38 1.50 -7.49
N ALA A 63 1.51 2.21 -6.37
CA ALA A 63 1.56 3.66 -6.40
C ALA A 63 2.86 4.14 -7.08
N THR A 64 2.69 4.84 -8.18
CA THR A 64 3.80 5.36 -8.99
C THR A 64 3.49 6.75 -9.48
N THR A 65 4.54 7.57 -9.62
CA THR A 65 4.43 8.96 -10.10
C THR A 65 5.04 9.16 -11.48
N ARG A 66 5.62 8.12 -12.07
CA ARG A 66 6.44 8.21 -13.28
C ARG A 66 5.92 7.41 -14.47
N LEU A 67 4.80 6.70 -14.31
CA LEU A 67 4.18 5.96 -15.41
C LEU A 67 3.15 6.86 -16.09
N GLU A 68 3.33 7.10 -17.37
CA GLU A 68 2.38 7.87 -18.19
C GLU A 68 1.00 7.20 -18.28
N GLU A 69 0.95 5.88 -18.18
CA GLU A 69 -0.27 5.06 -18.26
C GLU A 69 -0.87 4.69 -16.89
N SER A 70 -0.51 5.41 -15.80
CA SER A 70 -1.10 5.12 -14.50
C SER A 70 -2.55 5.61 -14.42
N SER A 71 -3.45 4.74 -13.93
CA SER A 71 -4.83 5.11 -13.65
C SER A 71 -4.92 5.91 -12.35
N ASP A 72 -5.83 6.88 -12.26
CA ASP A 72 -6.18 7.46 -10.95
C ASP A 72 -6.66 6.36 -9.99
N LEU A 73 -6.21 6.38 -8.74
CA LEU A 73 -6.52 5.34 -7.77
C LEU A 73 -8.04 5.17 -7.58
N PHE A 74 -8.78 6.28 -7.52
CA PHE A 74 -10.22 6.21 -7.30
C PHE A 74 -10.97 5.64 -8.51
N ASP A 75 -10.55 6.00 -9.72
CA ASP A 75 -11.12 5.46 -10.96
C ASP A 75 -10.78 3.97 -11.13
N TRP A 76 -9.54 3.59 -10.78
CA TRP A 76 -9.14 2.18 -10.75
C TRP A 76 -9.96 1.37 -9.74
N LEU A 77 -10.26 1.89 -8.56
CA LEU A 77 -11.13 1.24 -7.58
C LEU A 77 -12.56 1.09 -8.11
N LYS A 78 -13.12 2.12 -8.74
CA LYS A 78 -14.46 2.10 -9.33
C LYS A 78 -14.63 1.07 -10.44
N ALA A 79 -13.63 0.96 -11.33
CA ALA A 79 -13.67 0.02 -12.46
C ALA A 79 -13.77 -1.46 -12.04
N SER A 80 -13.80 -1.76 -10.75
CA SER A 80 -13.66 -3.10 -10.18
C SER A 80 -14.82 -3.50 -9.29
N ALA A 81 -16.01 -3.11 -9.61
CA ALA A 81 -17.15 -3.09 -8.73
C ALA A 81 -17.63 -4.45 -8.17
N ASN A 82 -17.23 -5.61 -8.71
CA ASN A 82 -17.83 -6.88 -8.29
C ASN A 82 -16.77 -7.91 -7.85
N ASN A 83 -16.95 -8.45 -6.64
CA ASN A 83 -16.19 -9.58 -6.07
C ASN A 83 -14.74 -9.33 -5.68
N ILE A 84 -14.39 -8.12 -5.22
CA ILE A 84 -13.06 -7.87 -4.66
C ILE A 84 -13.09 -8.16 -3.16
N ASN A 85 -12.43 -9.24 -2.74
CA ASN A 85 -12.30 -9.57 -1.34
C ASN A 85 -11.19 -8.74 -0.66
N GLU A 86 -10.16 -8.37 -1.40
CA GLU A 86 -8.97 -7.73 -0.85
C GLU A 86 -8.33 -6.75 -1.85
N VAL A 87 -8.05 -5.54 -1.39
CA VAL A 87 -7.36 -4.50 -2.16
C VAL A 87 -6.06 -4.15 -1.46
N TRP A 88 -4.97 -4.17 -2.21
CA TRP A 88 -3.67 -3.69 -1.76
C TRP A 88 -3.23 -2.49 -2.60
N VAL A 89 -2.78 -1.45 -1.93
CA VAL A 89 -2.05 -0.33 -2.55
C VAL A 89 -0.65 -0.31 -1.98
N VAL A 90 0.32 -0.50 -2.85
CA VAL A 90 1.73 -0.61 -2.49
C VAL A 90 2.39 0.75 -2.71
N ILE A 91 2.99 1.28 -1.66
CA ILE A 91 3.60 2.61 -1.66
C ILE A 91 5.11 2.46 -1.49
N GLY A 92 5.85 3.05 -2.42
CA GLY A 92 7.30 2.98 -2.44
C GLY A 92 7.98 3.85 -1.39
N PRO A 93 9.30 3.64 -1.19
CA PRO A 93 10.13 4.51 -0.38
C PRO A 93 10.33 5.87 -1.07
N GLU A 94 10.95 6.80 -0.37
CA GLU A 94 11.27 8.14 -0.89
C GLU A 94 12.13 8.11 -2.16
N GLY A 95 12.98 7.08 -2.31
CA GLY A 95 13.77 6.83 -3.52
C GLY A 95 12.99 6.25 -4.69
N GLY A 96 11.70 5.95 -4.50
CA GLY A 96 10.83 5.29 -5.49
C GLY A 96 11.19 3.82 -5.71
N TRP A 97 10.48 3.18 -6.59
CA TRP A 97 10.74 1.82 -7.05
C TRP A 97 11.93 1.77 -8.01
N ASN A 98 12.64 0.65 -8.06
CA ASN A 98 13.58 0.41 -9.15
C ASN A 98 12.87 -0.31 -10.32
N LYS A 99 13.53 -0.43 -11.45
CA LYS A 99 12.95 -1.06 -12.65
C LYS A 99 12.60 -2.52 -12.42
N ASP A 100 13.47 -3.29 -11.76
CA ASP A 100 13.25 -4.71 -11.52
C ASP A 100 12.04 -4.95 -10.59
N GLU A 101 11.86 -4.07 -9.59
CA GLU A 101 10.70 -4.09 -8.69
C GLU A 101 9.40 -3.72 -9.42
N GLU A 102 9.44 -2.74 -10.30
CA GLU A 102 8.29 -2.37 -11.15
C GLU A 102 7.92 -3.50 -12.10
N GLU A 103 8.89 -4.09 -12.81
CA GLU A 103 8.68 -5.22 -13.71
C GLU A 103 8.11 -6.44 -12.96
N LEU A 104 8.66 -6.74 -11.78
CA LEU A 104 8.14 -7.82 -10.93
C LEU A 104 6.70 -7.54 -10.49
N ALA A 105 6.39 -6.30 -10.08
CA ALA A 105 5.04 -5.91 -9.68
C ALA A 105 4.04 -6.10 -10.84
N PHE A 106 4.38 -5.60 -12.03
CA PHE A 106 3.48 -5.70 -13.20
C PHE A 106 3.32 -7.13 -13.68
N SER A 107 4.39 -7.93 -13.72
CA SER A 107 4.30 -9.35 -14.06
C SER A 107 3.49 -10.16 -13.03
N SER A 108 3.40 -9.68 -11.79
CA SER A 108 2.56 -10.26 -10.73
C SER A 108 1.12 -9.74 -10.72
N GLY A 109 0.73 -8.94 -11.72
CA GLY A 109 -0.64 -8.44 -11.87
C GLY A 109 -0.94 -7.11 -11.18
N CYS A 110 0.08 -6.39 -10.70
CA CYS A 110 -0.13 -5.02 -10.23
C CYS A 110 -0.51 -4.09 -11.38
N VAL A 111 -1.36 -3.12 -11.07
CA VAL A 111 -1.67 -2.00 -11.97
C VAL A 111 -1.01 -0.74 -11.42
N GLY A 112 -0.39 0.05 -12.28
CA GLY A 112 0.13 1.36 -11.91
C GLY A 112 -1.01 2.31 -11.51
N VAL A 113 -0.97 2.85 -10.29
CA VAL A 113 -1.99 3.78 -9.81
C VAL A 113 -1.38 5.10 -9.39
N SER A 114 -2.08 6.18 -9.70
CA SER A 114 -1.71 7.54 -9.33
C SER A 114 -2.57 8.04 -8.16
N LEU A 115 -1.95 8.79 -7.26
CA LEU A 115 -2.62 9.48 -6.14
C LEU A 115 -2.83 10.98 -6.44
N GLY A 116 -2.75 11.35 -7.72
CA GLY A 116 -2.92 12.71 -8.20
C GLY A 116 -1.72 13.22 -9.00
N LYS A 117 -1.80 14.48 -9.45
CA LYS A 117 -0.82 15.08 -10.38
C LYS A 117 0.52 15.45 -9.74
N THR A 118 0.61 15.44 -8.42
CA THR A 118 1.81 15.86 -7.67
C THR A 118 2.47 14.68 -6.98
N ILE A 119 3.80 14.75 -6.87
CA ILE A 119 4.56 13.76 -6.10
C ILE A 119 4.30 13.97 -4.61
N LEU A 120 3.78 12.95 -3.95
CA LEU A 120 3.53 12.94 -2.52
C LEU A 120 4.70 12.29 -1.76
N ARG A 121 4.96 12.75 -0.56
CA ARG A 121 5.82 12.01 0.37
C ARG A 121 5.19 10.68 0.72
N THR A 122 5.99 9.65 1.00
CA THR A 122 5.52 8.28 1.31
C THR A 122 4.43 8.26 2.39
N SER A 123 4.59 9.04 3.47
CA SER A 123 3.59 9.14 4.53
C SER A 123 2.28 9.78 4.05
N THR A 124 2.35 10.83 3.24
CA THR A 124 1.18 11.49 2.67
C THR A 124 0.48 10.58 1.67
N ALA A 125 1.23 9.88 0.84
CA ALA A 125 0.71 8.90 -0.12
C ALA A 125 -0.07 7.79 0.60
N ALA A 126 0.46 7.26 1.71
CA ALA A 126 -0.21 6.24 2.50
C ALA A 126 -1.55 6.72 3.07
N VAL A 127 -1.59 7.92 3.66
CA VAL A 127 -2.83 8.51 4.18
C VAL A 127 -3.85 8.75 3.07
N SER A 128 -3.40 9.32 1.94
CA SER A 128 -4.27 9.60 0.77
C SER A 128 -4.86 8.31 0.20
N ALA A 129 -4.05 7.27 0.02
CA ALA A 129 -4.52 5.98 -0.47
C ALA A 129 -5.55 5.35 0.48
N CYS A 130 -5.27 5.35 1.79
CA CYS A 130 -6.21 4.83 2.80
C CYS A 130 -7.55 5.58 2.78
N GLN A 131 -7.52 6.91 2.62
CA GLN A 131 -8.73 7.73 2.58
C GLN A 131 -9.56 7.46 1.32
N LEU A 132 -8.91 7.33 0.17
CA LEU A 132 -9.60 7.00 -1.10
C LEU A 132 -10.23 5.61 -1.06
N ILE A 133 -9.53 4.61 -0.54
CA ILE A 133 -10.07 3.25 -0.33
C ILE A 133 -11.26 3.28 0.63
N ALA A 134 -11.16 4.01 1.74
CA ALA A 134 -12.25 4.13 2.70
C ALA A 134 -13.47 4.85 2.12
N ALA A 135 -13.27 5.88 1.31
CA ALA A 135 -14.35 6.57 0.60
C ALA A 135 -15.02 5.64 -0.43
N TRP A 136 -14.23 4.93 -1.23
CA TRP A 136 -14.74 3.96 -2.19
C TRP A 136 -15.56 2.86 -1.52
N ARG A 137 -15.08 2.28 -0.41
CA ARG A 137 -15.82 1.25 0.34
C ARG A 137 -17.16 1.75 0.84
N ARG A 138 -17.25 2.99 1.34
CA ARG A 138 -18.55 3.57 1.79
C ARG A 138 -19.57 3.74 0.68
N LEU A 139 -19.13 3.88 -0.56
CA LEU A 139 -20.00 4.04 -1.72
C LEU A 139 -20.46 2.71 -2.33
N ASN A 140 -19.80 1.60 -1.97
CA ASN A 140 -20.03 0.27 -2.55
C ASN A 140 -20.43 -0.80 -1.51
N LEU A 141 -20.70 -0.38 -0.27
CA LEU A 141 -21.33 -1.18 0.79
C LEU A 141 -22.72 -0.66 1.07
#